data_fd1d9cbf99b5606502bcb94f042b2ccd
#
_entry.id   fd1d9cbf99b5606502bcb94f042b2ccd
#
_cell.length_a   1.000
_cell.length_b   1.000
_cell.length_c   1.000
_cell.angle_alpha   90.00
_cell.angle_beta   90.00
_cell.angle_gamma   90.00
#
_symmetry.space_group_name_H-M   'P 1'
#
loop_
_entity.id
_entity.type
_entity.pdbx_description
1 polymer ?
#
loop_
_entity_poly.entity_id
_entity_poly.type
_entity_poly.pdbx_seq_one_letter_code
_entity_poly.pdbx_strand_id
1 'polypeptide(L)'
;ISDTAKPGTVVIDMSSIDPVESKKIGAELAEKGIELMDAPVSGGEPKAIDGTLSIMCGGNKEVFDKYVDLLKAMGSSVVYVGEIGSGNVAKLANQMVVASNIGICAEAMTFAKKMGTDPELVYQAIRGGLAGSTVMDAKVPMMLDGNYKPGFRIDLHIKDLNNALNASHAINMPVPMTAHMMEVMQELKNHDEGSCDHDDIIRYYERMTGVSVVKGK
;
A
#
# COMPACT_ATOMS: atom_id res chain seq x y z
N ILE A 1 -13.17 -14.40 -18.23
CA ILE A 1 -13.96 -13.18 -18.55
C ILE A 1 -13.93 -12.97 -20.05
N SER A 2 -12.77 -12.88 -20.68
CA SER A 2 -12.63 -12.59 -22.12
C SER A 2 -13.39 -13.54 -23.07
N ASP A 3 -13.62 -14.78 -22.65
CA ASP A 3 -14.29 -15.79 -23.49
C ASP A 3 -15.81 -15.87 -23.27
N THR A 4 -16.31 -15.23 -22.20
CA THR A 4 -17.70 -15.36 -21.75
C THR A 4 -18.45 -14.04 -21.62
N ALA A 5 -17.74 -12.93 -21.45
CA ALA A 5 -18.35 -11.62 -21.36
C ALA A 5 -18.80 -11.15 -22.75
N LYS A 6 -19.94 -10.44 -22.79
CA LYS A 6 -20.50 -9.91 -24.03
C LYS A 6 -19.87 -8.55 -24.39
N PRO A 7 -19.80 -8.18 -25.66
CA PRO A 7 -19.47 -6.81 -26.06
C PRO A 7 -20.33 -5.79 -25.32
N GLY A 8 -19.74 -4.67 -24.90
CA GLY A 8 -20.39 -3.66 -24.07
C GLY A 8 -20.32 -3.93 -22.54
N THR A 9 -19.74 -5.06 -22.11
CA THR A 9 -19.45 -5.29 -20.69
C THR A 9 -18.34 -4.34 -20.21
N VAL A 10 -18.48 -3.83 -19.00
CA VAL A 10 -17.42 -3.10 -18.30
C VAL A 10 -16.87 -3.98 -17.18
N VAL A 11 -15.56 -4.16 -17.15
CA VAL A 11 -14.82 -4.83 -16.07
C VAL A 11 -14.16 -3.75 -15.22
N ILE A 12 -14.44 -3.75 -13.93
CA ILE A 12 -13.78 -2.87 -12.94
C ILE A 12 -12.87 -3.76 -12.11
N ASP A 13 -11.57 -3.70 -12.37
CA ASP A 13 -10.57 -4.50 -11.64
C ASP A 13 -10.01 -3.70 -10.46
N MET A 14 -10.32 -4.16 -9.25
CA MET A 14 -9.86 -3.52 -8.01
C MET A 14 -8.56 -4.14 -7.48
N SER A 15 -7.90 -4.98 -8.26
CA SER A 15 -6.64 -5.62 -7.92
C SER A 15 -5.46 -4.65 -8.02
N SER A 16 -4.45 -4.84 -7.16
CA SER A 16 -3.14 -4.19 -7.28
C SER A 16 -2.20 -5.08 -8.08
N ILE A 17 -1.97 -4.71 -9.34
CA ILE A 17 -1.09 -5.40 -10.30
C ILE A 17 -0.10 -4.43 -10.96
N ASP A 18 0.78 -4.96 -11.79
CA ASP A 18 1.66 -4.14 -12.62
C ASP A 18 0.83 -3.28 -13.60
N PRO A 19 1.04 -1.94 -13.67
CA PRO A 19 0.34 -1.08 -14.61
C PRO A 19 0.52 -1.47 -16.09
N VAL A 20 1.63 -2.09 -16.44
CA VAL A 20 1.90 -2.58 -17.80
C VAL A 20 0.94 -3.74 -18.12
N GLU A 21 0.73 -4.65 -17.17
CA GLU A 21 -0.22 -5.74 -17.34
C GLU A 21 -1.66 -5.22 -17.41
N SER A 22 -2.03 -4.21 -16.63
CA SER A 22 -3.34 -3.56 -16.76
C SER A 22 -3.59 -3.05 -18.18
N LYS A 23 -2.59 -2.41 -18.80
CA LYS A 23 -2.67 -1.91 -20.18
C LYS A 23 -2.81 -3.05 -21.21
N LYS A 24 -2.04 -4.14 -21.04
CA LYS A 24 -2.14 -5.31 -21.93
C LYS A 24 -3.53 -5.94 -21.85
N ILE A 25 -4.00 -6.23 -20.64
CA ILE A 25 -5.33 -6.81 -20.41
C ILE A 25 -6.42 -5.88 -20.99
N GLY A 26 -6.28 -4.57 -20.79
CA GLY A 26 -7.21 -3.59 -21.36
C GLY A 26 -7.27 -3.63 -22.87
N ALA A 27 -6.12 -3.74 -23.55
CA ALA A 27 -6.04 -3.85 -25.01
C ALA A 27 -6.69 -5.17 -25.52
N GLU A 28 -6.39 -6.30 -24.88
CA GLU A 28 -7.00 -7.61 -25.24
C GLU A 28 -8.52 -7.62 -25.06
N LEU A 29 -9.04 -6.97 -24.00
CA LEU A 29 -10.46 -6.88 -23.76
C LEU A 29 -11.15 -5.93 -24.76
N ALA A 30 -10.49 -4.83 -25.12
CA ALA A 30 -11.00 -3.88 -26.10
C ALA A 30 -11.21 -4.50 -27.48
N GLU A 31 -10.36 -5.44 -27.94
CA GLU A 31 -10.55 -6.22 -29.17
C GLU A 31 -11.86 -7.00 -29.20
N LYS A 32 -12.41 -7.31 -28.03
CA LYS A 32 -13.70 -8.02 -27.84
C LYS A 32 -14.86 -7.08 -27.51
N GLY A 33 -14.63 -5.76 -27.57
CA GLY A 33 -15.63 -4.75 -27.23
C GLY A 33 -15.96 -4.70 -25.73
N ILE A 34 -15.01 -5.10 -24.87
CA ILE A 34 -15.12 -5.08 -23.40
C ILE A 34 -14.24 -3.94 -22.88
N GLU A 35 -14.79 -3.07 -22.05
CA GLU A 35 -14.06 -1.99 -21.42
C GLU A 35 -13.42 -2.45 -20.10
N LEU A 36 -12.18 -2.05 -19.85
CA LEU A 36 -11.50 -2.27 -18.56
C LEU A 36 -11.25 -0.93 -17.87
N MET A 37 -11.56 -0.88 -16.58
CA MET A 37 -11.14 0.18 -15.67
C MET A 37 -10.34 -0.47 -14.52
N ASP A 38 -9.09 -0.04 -14.30
CA ASP A 38 -8.33 -0.41 -13.12
C ASP A 38 -8.68 0.54 -11.96
N ALA A 39 -9.08 -0.02 -10.83
CA ALA A 39 -9.61 0.72 -9.70
C ALA A 39 -9.07 0.20 -8.35
N PRO A 40 -7.74 0.04 -8.19
CA PRO A 40 -7.16 -0.42 -6.93
C PRO A 40 -7.50 0.49 -5.77
N VAL A 41 -7.44 -0.08 -4.56
CA VAL A 41 -7.93 0.56 -3.34
C VAL A 41 -6.83 0.73 -2.29
N SER A 42 -7.03 1.69 -1.40
CA SER A 42 -6.23 1.91 -0.19
C SER A 42 -7.13 2.17 1.02
N GLY A 43 -6.71 1.66 2.19
CA GLY A 43 -7.43 1.84 3.46
C GLY A 43 -7.47 0.59 4.32
N GLY A 44 -7.15 -0.59 3.73
CA GLY A 44 -7.16 -1.87 4.43
C GLY A 44 -8.55 -2.34 4.83
N GLU A 45 -8.60 -3.40 5.64
CA GLU A 45 -9.84 -4.02 6.11
C GLU A 45 -10.77 -3.03 6.84
N PRO A 46 -10.29 -2.15 7.76
CA PRO A 46 -11.19 -1.23 8.45
C PRO A 46 -11.97 -0.32 7.51
N LYS A 47 -11.31 0.28 6.52
CA LYS A 47 -11.98 1.15 5.55
C LYS A 47 -12.84 0.40 4.55
N ALA A 48 -12.56 -0.88 4.30
CA ALA A 48 -13.43 -1.74 3.50
C ALA A 48 -14.74 -2.04 4.24
N ILE A 49 -14.66 -2.31 5.54
CA ILE A 49 -15.84 -2.53 6.41
C ILE A 49 -16.71 -1.27 6.47
N ASP A 50 -16.09 -0.10 6.63
CA ASP A 50 -16.78 1.17 6.79
C ASP A 50 -17.27 1.78 5.46
N GLY A 51 -16.89 1.21 4.31
CA GLY A 51 -17.19 1.79 2.99
C GLY A 51 -16.45 3.12 2.73
N THR A 52 -15.28 3.31 3.33
CA THR A 52 -14.51 4.57 3.27
C THR A 52 -13.18 4.44 2.53
N LEU A 53 -13.06 3.47 1.64
CA LEU A 53 -11.84 3.26 0.85
C LEU A 53 -11.46 4.49 0.02
N SER A 54 -10.16 4.63 -0.25
CA SER A 54 -9.65 5.45 -1.35
C SER A 54 -9.54 4.58 -2.59
N ILE A 55 -10.22 4.94 -3.67
CA ILE A 55 -10.27 4.21 -4.94
C ILE A 55 -9.60 5.04 -6.02
N MET A 56 -8.61 4.49 -6.69
CA MET A 56 -7.77 5.16 -7.69
C MET A 56 -8.13 4.60 -9.06
N CYS A 57 -8.84 5.37 -9.90
CA CYS A 57 -9.43 4.86 -11.14
C CYS A 57 -8.62 5.27 -12.37
N GLY A 58 -8.27 4.29 -13.20
CA GLY A 58 -7.67 4.47 -14.51
C GLY A 58 -8.51 3.80 -15.59
N GLY A 59 -8.69 4.44 -16.74
CA GLY A 59 -9.48 3.91 -17.86
C GLY A 59 -10.18 4.99 -18.66
N ASN A 60 -11.19 4.60 -19.40
CA ASN A 60 -12.01 5.54 -20.15
C ASN A 60 -12.79 6.48 -19.22
N LYS A 61 -12.65 7.79 -19.42
CA LYS A 61 -13.29 8.81 -18.56
C LYS A 61 -14.83 8.74 -18.58
N GLU A 62 -15.44 8.44 -19.71
CA GLU A 62 -16.90 8.31 -19.82
C GLU A 62 -17.40 7.09 -19.03
N VAL A 63 -16.63 6.00 -19.05
CA VAL A 63 -16.90 4.81 -18.25
C VAL A 63 -16.78 5.14 -16.76
N PHE A 64 -15.73 5.87 -16.36
CA PHE A 64 -15.59 6.33 -14.99
C PHE A 64 -16.79 7.15 -14.55
N ASP A 65 -17.19 8.16 -15.32
CA ASP A 65 -18.33 9.04 -14.99
C ASP A 65 -19.65 8.26 -14.85
N LYS A 66 -19.82 7.20 -15.62
CA LYS A 66 -21.00 6.34 -15.56
C LYS A 66 -21.04 5.48 -14.28
N TYR A 67 -19.89 5.05 -13.76
CA TYR A 67 -19.81 4.11 -12.63
C TYR A 67 -19.28 4.72 -11.34
N VAL A 68 -18.96 6.02 -11.30
CA VAL A 68 -18.40 6.68 -10.10
C VAL A 68 -19.30 6.54 -8.88
N ASP A 69 -20.63 6.60 -9.04
CA ASP A 69 -21.55 6.49 -7.91
C ASP A 69 -21.64 5.06 -7.36
N LEU A 70 -21.41 4.04 -8.21
CA LEU A 70 -21.23 2.66 -7.75
C LEU A 70 -19.97 2.53 -6.89
N LEU A 71 -18.86 3.16 -7.32
CA LEU A 71 -17.61 3.13 -6.58
C LEU A 71 -17.70 3.90 -5.25
N LYS A 72 -18.44 5.00 -5.21
CA LYS A 72 -18.72 5.77 -3.98
C LYS A 72 -19.50 5.00 -2.93
N ALA A 73 -20.19 3.92 -3.29
CA ALA A 73 -20.82 3.03 -2.32
C ALA A 73 -19.78 2.24 -1.46
N MET A 74 -18.53 2.14 -1.93
CA MET A 74 -17.43 1.41 -1.27
C MET A 74 -16.32 2.35 -0.78
N GLY A 75 -16.28 3.59 -1.25
CA GLY A 75 -15.18 4.51 -0.96
C GLY A 75 -15.63 5.95 -0.74
N SER A 76 -15.03 6.61 0.23
CA SER A 76 -15.23 8.04 0.49
C SER A 76 -14.41 8.94 -0.44
N SER A 77 -13.37 8.39 -1.07
CA SER A 77 -12.50 9.08 -2.03
C SER A 77 -12.40 8.24 -3.29
N VAL A 78 -13.01 8.68 -4.38
CA VAL A 78 -12.96 8.01 -5.68
C VAL A 78 -12.39 9.01 -6.69
N VAL A 79 -11.18 8.74 -7.17
CA VAL A 79 -10.42 9.68 -7.99
C VAL A 79 -10.09 9.07 -9.35
N TYR A 80 -10.47 9.78 -10.42
CA TYR A 80 -9.99 9.48 -11.76
C TYR A 80 -8.55 9.99 -11.91
N VAL A 81 -7.62 9.08 -12.19
CA VAL A 81 -6.19 9.39 -12.25
C VAL A 81 -5.69 9.52 -13.69
N GLY A 82 -6.36 8.91 -14.64
CA GLY A 82 -5.97 8.94 -16.06
C GLY A 82 -6.44 7.71 -16.83
N GLU A 83 -5.77 7.41 -17.94
CA GLU A 83 -6.07 6.27 -18.79
C GLU A 83 -5.78 4.93 -18.07
N ILE A 84 -6.11 3.81 -18.73
CA ILE A 84 -5.90 2.45 -18.22
C ILE A 84 -4.47 2.25 -17.71
N GLY A 85 -4.35 1.66 -16.52
CA GLY A 85 -3.11 1.47 -15.78
C GLY A 85 -2.76 2.62 -14.82
N SER A 86 -3.37 3.81 -14.97
CA SER A 86 -3.08 4.96 -14.11
C SER A 86 -3.55 4.75 -12.66
N GLY A 87 -4.62 4.01 -12.44
CA GLY A 87 -5.06 3.60 -11.11
C GLY A 87 -3.99 2.76 -10.40
N ASN A 88 -3.44 1.77 -11.10
CA ASN A 88 -2.35 0.95 -10.57
C ASN A 88 -1.04 1.76 -10.38
N VAL A 89 -0.71 2.72 -11.25
CA VAL A 89 0.41 3.65 -11.01
C VAL A 89 0.21 4.42 -9.71
N ALA A 90 -0.98 4.97 -9.48
CA ALA A 90 -1.30 5.69 -8.25
C ALA A 90 -1.22 4.77 -7.02
N LYS A 91 -1.69 3.51 -7.15
CA LYS A 91 -1.59 2.51 -6.08
C LYS A 91 -0.14 2.16 -5.76
N LEU A 92 0.72 1.95 -6.75
CA LEU A 92 2.13 1.66 -6.51
C LEU A 92 2.83 2.85 -5.84
N ALA A 93 2.58 4.08 -6.29
CA ALA A 93 3.09 5.29 -5.62
C ALA A 93 2.63 5.37 -4.16
N ASN A 94 1.35 5.06 -3.86
CA ASN A 94 0.85 4.96 -2.50
C ASN A 94 1.64 3.92 -1.69
N GLN A 95 1.88 2.72 -2.24
CA GLN A 95 2.59 1.66 -1.52
C GLN A 95 4.07 1.99 -1.24
N MET A 96 4.74 2.68 -2.16
CA MET A 96 6.10 3.21 -1.94
C MET A 96 6.13 4.19 -0.76
N VAL A 97 5.17 5.11 -0.70
CA VAL A 97 5.05 6.10 0.39
C VAL A 97 4.71 5.39 1.71
N VAL A 98 3.77 4.45 1.70
CA VAL A 98 3.38 3.70 2.91
C VAL A 98 4.55 2.91 3.46
N ALA A 99 5.28 2.15 2.63
CA ALA A 99 6.43 1.35 3.06
C ALA A 99 7.51 2.22 3.71
N SER A 100 7.87 3.33 3.05
CA SER A 100 8.89 4.25 3.55
C SER A 100 8.45 4.94 4.86
N ASN A 101 7.17 5.31 4.97
CA ASN A 101 6.62 5.88 6.21
C ASN A 101 6.66 4.90 7.38
N ILE A 102 6.26 3.64 7.16
CA ILE A 102 6.31 2.64 8.24
C ILE A 102 7.76 2.38 8.65
N GLY A 103 8.66 2.24 7.68
CA GLY A 103 10.07 2.02 7.94
C GLY A 103 10.71 3.14 8.74
N ILE A 104 10.53 4.40 8.33
CA ILE A 104 11.11 5.53 9.07
C ILE A 104 10.47 5.73 10.45
N CYS A 105 9.18 5.41 10.62
CA CYS A 105 8.54 5.42 11.94
C CYS A 105 9.18 4.37 12.86
N ALA A 106 9.38 3.15 12.37
CA ALA A 106 10.01 2.07 13.12
C ALA A 106 11.45 2.43 13.53
N GLU A 107 12.24 2.96 12.60
CA GLU A 107 13.60 3.43 12.87
C GLU A 107 13.62 4.53 13.94
N ALA A 108 12.75 5.53 13.82
CA ALA A 108 12.67 6.64 14.77
C ALA A 108 12.24 6.20 16.18
N MET A 109 11.28 5.27 16.30
CA MET A 109 10.86 4.75 17.61
C MET A 109 11.98 3.90 18.26
N THR A 110 12.69 3.10 17.46
CA THR A 110 13.84 2.32 17.95
C THR A 110 14.99 3.24 18.36
N PHE A 111 15.27 4.30 17.60
CA PHE A 111 16.24 5.34 17.97
C PHE A 111 15.89 5.97 19.31
N ALA A 112 14.63 6.39 19.52
CA ALA A 112 14.17 6.96 20.78
C ALA A 112 14.42 6.01 21.96
N LYS A 113 14.05 4.75 21.82
CA LYS A 113 14.29 3.70 22.84
C LYS A 113 15.78 3.53 23.14
N LYS A 114 16.62 3.49 22.10
CA LYS A 114 18.07 3.32 22.23
C LYS A 114 18.73 4.51 22.94
N MET A 115 18.18 5.70 22.76
CA MET A 115 18.60 6.94 23.46
C MET A 115 18.07 7.04 24.89
N GLY A 116 17.31 6.06 25.38
CA GLY A 116 16.73 6.04 26.72
C GLY A 116 15.50 6.93 26.89
N THR A 117 14.87 7.34 25.77
CA THR A 117 13.64 8.13 25.77
C THR A 117 12.44 7.20 25.52
N ASP A 118 11.30 7.48 26.16
CA ASP A 118 10.09 6.70 25.95
C ASP A 118 9.55 6.94 24.52
N PRO A 119 9.49 5.88 23.66
CA PRO A 119 9.02 6.02 22.29
C PRO A 119 7.58 6.51 22.17
N GLU A 120 6.71 6.20 23.16
CA GLU A 120 5.34 6.69 23.16
C GLU A 120 5.28 8.22 23.35
N LEU A 121 6.08 8.77 24.26
CA LEU A 121 6.17 10.22 24.46
C LEU A 121 6.76 10.91 23.23
N VAL A 122 7.75 10.30 22.57
CA VAL A 122 8.29 10.82 21.31
C VAL A 122 7.22 10.82 20.22
N TYR A 123 6.50 9.72 20.04
CA TYR A 123 5.39 9.65 19.09
C TYR A 123 4.36 10.78 19.35
N GLN A 124 3.92 10.95 20.60
CA GLN A 124 2.97 12.01 20.96
C GLN A 124 3.51 13.41 20.65
N ALA A 125 4.79 13.63 20.85
CA ALA A 125 5.41 14.93 20.60
C ALA A 125 5.51 15.31 19.12
N ILE A 126 5.75 14.30 18.23
CA ILE A 126 6.03 14.59 16.82
C ILE A 126 4.82 14.39 15.89
N ARG A 127 3.80 13.63 16.31
CA ARG A 127 2.66 13.30 15.45
C ARG A 127 1.85 14.51 14.97
N GLY A 128 1.81 15.58 15.77
CA GLY A 128 1.10 16.83 15.42
C GLY A 128 1.91 17.80 14.55
N GLY A 129 3.19 17.50 14.29
CA GLY A 129 4.07 18.32 13.46
C GLY A 129 4.20 17.80 12.02
N LEU A 130 5.21 18.28 11.31
CA LEU A 130 5.49 17.90 9.92
C LEU A 130 5.81 16.40 9.73
N ALA A 131 6.28 15.73 10.79
CA ALA A 131 6.56 14.30 10.77
C ALA A 131 5.29 13.44 10.80
N GLY A 132 4.17 13.99 11.26
CA GLY A 132 2.90 13.29 11.40
C GLY A 132 2.35 12.77 10.07
N SER A 133 1.75 11.58 10.09
CA SER A 133 1.09 11.00 8.93
C SER A 133 0.00 10.02 9.38
N THR A 134 -0.98 9.77 8.50
CA THR A 134 -1.99 8.73 8.74
C THR A 134 -1.35 7.35 8.99
N VAL A 135 -0.23 7.06 8.33
CA VAL A 135 0.53 5.83 8.54
C VAL A 135 1.13 5.78 9.95
N MET A 136 1.77 6.86 10.38
CA MET A 136 2.31 6.97 11.75
C MET A 136 1.23 6.74 12.80
N ASP A 137 0.09 7.40 12.67
CA ASP A 137 -1.03 7.28 13.62
C ASP A 137 -1.67 5.88 13.64
N ALA A 138 -1.68 5.20 12.51
CA ALA A 138 -2.21 3.85 12.43
C ALA A 138 -1.22 2.78 12.94
N LYS A 139 0.09 2.96 12.73
CA LYS A 139 1.07 1.87 12.90
C LYS A 139 1.96 1.99 14.13
N VAL A 140 2.34 3.20 14.53
CA VAL A 140 3.18 3.37 15.73
C VAL A 140 2.52 2.81 16.99
N PRO A 141 1.22 3.06 17.28
CA PRO A 141 0.57 2.43 18.43
C PRO A 141 0.62 0.90 18.39
N MET A 142 0.45 0.27 17.21
CA MET A 142 0.54 -1.17 17.06
C MET A 142 1.95 -1.68 17.39
N MET A 143 3.00 -1.01 16.89
CA MET A 143 4.41 -1.32 17.21
C MET A 143 4.67 -1.27 18.72
N LEU A 144 4.21 -0.20 19.38
CA LEU A 144 4.40 0.03 20.82
C LEU A 144 3.65 -1.00 21.68
N ASP A 145 2.51 -1.48 21.22
CA ASP A 145 1.72 -2.50 21.90
C ASP A 145 2.14 -3.94 21.54
N GLY A 146 3.06 -4.11 20.58
CA GLY A 146 3.48 -5.43 20.08
C GLY A 146 2.35 -6.18 19.38
N ASN A 147 1.43 -5.45 18.76
CA ASN A 147 0.26 -6.00 18.06
C ASN A 147 0.52 -6.09 16.56
N TYR A 148 0.95 -7.25 16.10
CA TYR A 148 1.27 -7.54 14.70
C TYR A 148 0.15 -8.31 13.97
N LYS A 149 -1.08 -8.21 14.48
CA LYS A 149 -2.25 -8.82 13.83
C LYS A 149 -2.49 -8.14 12.49
N PRO A 150 -2.57 -8.90 11.37
CA PRO A 150 -2.54 -8.31 10.05
C PRO A 150 -3.84 -7.55 9.71
N GLY A 151 -3.72 -6.26 9.43
CA GLY A 151 -4.64 -5.49 8.61
C GLY A 151 -4.13 -5.42 7.16
N PHE A 152 -2.79 -5.45 6.97
CA PHE A 152 -2.16 -5.60 5.66
C PHE A 152 -0.82 -6.34 5.81
N ARG A 153 -0.76 -7.58 5.30
CA ARG A 153 0.38 -8.48 5.48
C ARG A 153 1.64 -8.01 4.77
N ILE A 154 2.80 -8.32 5.35
CA ILE A 154 4.13 -8.12 4.75
C ILE A 154 4.20 -8.76 3.36
N ASP A 155 3.76 -10.01 3.20
CA ASP A 155 3.75 -10.70 1.89
C ASP A 155 3.02 -9.92 0.78
N LEU A 156 1.92 -9.25 1.12
CA LEU A 156 1.17 -8.42 0.17
C LEU A 156 1.91 -7.11 -0.14
N HIS A 157 2.60 -6.55 0.84
CA HIS A 157 3.41 -5.35 0.63
C HIS A 157 4.65 -5.66 -0.23
N ILE A 158 5.32 -6.78 0.01
CA ILE A 158 6.41 -7.31 -0.85
C ILE A 158 5.94 -7.43 -2.30
N LYS A 159 4.75 -8.00 -2.53
CA LYS A 159 4.16 -8.08 -3.88
C LYS A 159 3.99 -6.70 -4.51
N ASP A 160 3.47 -5.73 -3.76
CA ASP A 160 3.24 -4.38 -4.27
C ASP A 160 4.56 -3.64 -4.56
N LEU A 161 5.55 -3.76 -3.67
CA LEU A 161 6.88 -3.17 -3.90
C LEU A 161 7.60 -3.83 -5.09
N ASN A 162 7.44 -5.14 -5.29
CA ASN A 162 7.98 -5.81 -6.45
C ASN A 162 7.37 -5.28 -7.75
N ASN A 163 6.06 -5.06 -7.79
CA ASN A 163 5.40 -4.42 -8.93
C ASN A 163 5.95 -3.01 -9.17
N ALA A 164 6.19 -2.23 -8.09
CA ALA A 164 6.76 -0.88 -8.20
C ALA A 164 8.19 -0.91 -8.74
N LEU A 165 9.03 -1.82 -8.27
CA LEU A 165 10.40 -2.02 -8.75
C LEU A 165 10.41 -2.42 -10.23
N ASN A 166 9.59 -3.39 -10.64
CA ASN A 166 9.50 -3.83 -12.01
C ASN A 166 9.05 -2.70 -12.94
N ALA A 167 7.97 -1.99 -12.59
CA ALA A 167 7.46 -0.88 -13.37
C ALA A 167 8.47 0.27 -13.48
N SER A 168 9.18 0.61 -12.39
CA SER A 168 10.19 1.68 -12.40
C SER A 168 11.41 1.32 -13.25
N HIS A 169 11.89 0.08 -13.14
CA HIS A 169 13.04 -0.38 -13.92
C HIS A 169 12.72 -0.50 -15.41
N ALA A 170 11.49 -0.84 -15.79
CA ALA A 170 11.06 -0.86 -17.19
C ALA A 170 11.17 0.53 -17.88
N ILE A 171 11.12 1.61 -17.10
CA ILE A 171 11.28 2.99 -17.59
C ILE A 171 12.61 3.62 -17.16
N ASN A 172 13.57 2.82 -16.70
CA ASN A 172 14.90 3.27 -16.22
C ASN A 172 14.83 4.30 -15.07
N MET A 173 13.81 4.25 -14.22
CA MET A 173 13.68 5.12 -13.05
C MET A 173 14.27 4.45 -11.80
N PRO A 174 15.33 5.01 -11.16
CA PRO A 174 15.82 4.48 -9.89
C PRO A 174 14.88 4.82 -8.73
N VAL A 175 14.63 3.84 -7.86
CA VAL A 175 13.74 3.97 -6.68
C VAL A 175 14.43 3.43 -5.41
N PRO A 176 15.53 4.06 -4.95
CA PRO A 176 16.38 3.50 -3.90
C PRO A 176 15.66 3.31 -2.56
N MET A 177 14.73 4.19 -2.18
CA MET A 177 13.96 4.03 -0.93
C MET A 177 13.06 2.80 -0.99
N THR A 178 12.38 2.58 -2.12
CA THR A 178 11.54 1.41 -2.35
C THR A 178 12.35 0.12 -2.33
N ALA A 179 13.52 0.13 -2.99
CA ALA A 179 14.42 -1.02 -3.01
C ALA A 179 14.91 -1.37 -1.59
N HIS A 180 15.31 -0.36 -0.80
CA HIS A 180 15.70 -0.58 0.58
C HIS A 180 14.56 -1.19 1.42
N MET A 181 13.34 -0.64 1.33
CA MET A 181 12.19 -1.18 2.06
C MET A 181 11.82 -2.60 1.62
N MET A 182 12.00 -2.93 0.35
CA MET A 182 11.85 -4.31 -0.14
C MET A 182 12.79 -5.27 0.59
N GLU A 183 14.09 -4.93 0.69
CA GLU A 183 15.07 -5.78 1.38
C GLU A 183 14.74 -5.96 2.87
N VAL A 184 14.31 -4.88 3.54
CA VAL A 184 13.87 -4.96 4.94
C VAL A 184 12.67 -5.90 5.10
N MET A 185 11.67 -5.81 4.20
CA MET A 185 10.51 -6.71 4.24
C MET A 185 10.86 -8.16 3.88
N GLN A 186 11.83 -8.39 2.99
CA GLN A 186 12.34 -9.73 2.69
C GLN A 186 13.05 -10.36 3.90
N GLU A 187 13.76 -9.56 4.68
CA GLU A 187 14.38 -10.03 5.92
C GLU A 187 13.32 -10.51 6.92
N LEU A 188 12.24 -9.75 7.11
CA LEU A 188 11.11 -10.15 7.95
C LEU A 188 10.46 -11.45 7.45
N LYS A 189 10.25 -11.56 6.14
CA LYS A 189 9.71 -12.79 5.54
C LYS A 189 10.63 -13.99 5.78
N ASN A 190 11.94 -13.80 5.75
CA ASN A 190 12.93 -14.84 6.04
C ASN A 190 12.91 -15.30 7.52
N HIS A 191 12.31 -14.52 8.41
CA HIS A 191 12.01 -14.85 9.81
C HIS A 191 10.58 -15.36 10.03
N ASP A 192 9.90 -15.86 8.99
CA ASP A 192 8.51 -16.37 9.04
C ASP A 192 7.45 -15.31 9.44
N GLU A 193 7.80 -14.02 9.31
CA GLU A 193 6.92 -12.90 9.68
C GLU A 193 6.06 -12.38 8.49
N GLY A 194 6.14 -13.02 7.31
CA GLY A 194 5.43 -12.61 6.10
C GLY A 194 3.90 -12.52 6.23
N SER A 195 3.30 -13.28 7.15
CA SER A 195 1.86 -13.26 7.44
C SER A 195 1.46 -12.20 8.48
N CYS A 196 2.42 -11.56 9.15
CA CYS A 196 2.18 -10.47 10.10
C CYS A 196 1.77 -9.18 9.40
N ASP A 197 1.24 -8.22 10.16
CA ASP A 197 1.01 -6.86 9.65
C ASP A 197 2.35 -6.20 9.28
N HIS A 198 2.33 -5.30 8.32
CA HIS A 198 3.54 -4.61 7.87
C HIS A 198 4.13 -3.62 8.91
N ASP A 199 3.46 -3.37 10.04
CA ASP A 199 4.05 -2.66 11.19
C ASP A 199 5.11 -3.52 11.91
N ASP A 200 5.10 -4.83 11.70
CA ASP A 200 6.10 -5.76 12.21
C ASP A 200 7.53 -5.44 11.73
N ILE A 201 7.67 -4.53 10.77
CA ILE A 201 8.97 -3.96 10.34
C ILE A 201 9.80 -3.42 11.51
N ILE A 202 9.15 -3.07 12.63
CA ILE A 202 9.85 -2.66 13.86
C ILE A 202 10.82 -3.73 14.35
N ARG A 203 10.50 -5.02 14.19
CA ARG A 203 11.37 -6.12 14.64
C ARG A 203 12.70 -6.18 13.89
N TYR A 204 12.74 -5.74 12.63
CA TYR A 204 14.00 -5.61 11.92
C TYR A 204 14.95 -4.67 12.68
N TYR A 205 14.47 -3.49 13.06
CA TYR A 205 15.27 -2.50 13.81
C TYR A 205 15.56 -2.95 15.24
N GLU A 206 14.62 -3.62 15.91
CA GLU A 206 14.82 -4.20 17.24
C GLU A 206 15.94 -5.25 17.22
N ARG A 207 15.96 -6.14 16.22
CA ARG A 207 17.05 -7.14 16.03
C ARG A 207 18.40 -6.47 15.83
N MET A 208 18.47 -5.45 14.97
CA MET A 208 19.72 -4.73 14.70
C MET A 208 20.28 -4.00 15.93
N THR A 209 19.42 -3.49 16.78
CA THR A 209 19.81 -2.59 17.88
C THR A 209 19.83 -3.25 19.24
N GLY A 210 19.20 -4.41 19.38
CA GLY A 210 19.09 -5.15 20.65
C GLY A 210 18.18 -4.47 21.68
N VAL A 211 17.26 -3.59 21.25
CA VAL A 211 16.26 -2.99 22.14
C VAL A 211 14.85 -3.31 21.63
N SER A 212 13.86 -3.35 22.53
CA SER A 212 12.46 -3.47 22.15
C SER A 212 11.70 -2.19 22.48
N VAL A 213 10.83 -1.73 21.55
CA VAL A 213 9.96 -0.57 21.77
C VAL A 213 8.66 -0.94 22.47
N VAL A 214 8.37 -2.25 22.57
CA VAL A 214 7.13 -2.75 23.18
C VAL A 214 7.06 -2.31 24.64
N LYS A 215 5.92 -1.79 25.06
CA LYS A 215 5.67 -1.32 26.42
C LYS A 215 5.92 -2.44 27.44
N GLY A 216 6.65 -2.12 28.48
CA GLY A 216 6.96 -3.06 29.56
C GLY A 216 8.08 -4.07 29.29
N LYS A 217 8.77 -3.93 28.16
CA LYS A 217 9.97 -4.72 27.81
C LYS A 217 11.25 -3.89 27.87
#